data_aa649a48b9aa2dffd69faa0d281687ac
#
_entry.id   aa649a48b9aa2dffd69faa0d281687ac
#
_cell.length_a   1.000
_cell.length_b   1.000
_cell.length_c   1.000
_cell.angle_alpha   90.00
_cell.angle_beta   90.00
_cell.angle_gamma   90.00
#
_symmetry.space_group_name_H-M   'P 1'
#
loop_
_entity.id
_entity.type
_entity.pdbx_description
1 polymer ?
#
loop_
_entity_poly.entity_id
_entity_poly.type
_entity_poly.pdbx_seq_one_letter_code
_entity_poly.pdbx_strand_id
1 'polypeptide(L)'
;MKNQLQKFREYLDYIERHYDNVQKAWATINKECAHKNFRFLYDDFVWGLINENIKNHDLSKLSSQEFTQYRQFFFPAEGEVKNKELMNAAWSHHCDNNHHHWQNWTATQFADPYSAEIYLVENIVDWMAMGYEFGDTAKEY
;
A
#
# COMPACT_ATOMS: atom_id res chain seq x y z
N MET A 1 -6.11 -23.69 17.17
CA MET A 1 -7.25 -23.22 16.36
C MET A 1 -7.77 -21.85 16.79
N LYS A 2 -8.27 -21.64 18.05
CA LYS A 2 -8.82 -20.32 18.46
C LYS A 2 -7.79 -19.17 18.34
N ASN A 3 -6.54 -19.39 18.78
CA ASN A 3 -5.47 -18.40 18.67
C ASN A 3 -5.16 -18.08 17.20
N GLN A 4 -5.10 -19.07 16.33
CA GLN A 4 -4.88 -18.88 14.90
C GLN A 4 -6.00 -18.06 14.26
N LEU A 5 -7.27 -18.35 14.55
CA LEU A 5 -8.40 -17.56 14.05
C LEU A 5 -8.36 -16.11 14.54
N GLN A 6 -7.89 -15.88 15.77
CA GLN A 6 -7.68 -14.54 16.29
C GLN A 6 -6.64 -13.79 15.47
N LYS A 7 -5.50 -14.43 15.13
CA LYS A 7 -4.43 -13.81 14.34
C LYS A 7 -4.87 -13.49 12.91
N PHE A 8 -5.75 -14.29 12.31
CA PHE A 8 -6.37 -13.95 11.03
C PHE A 8 -7.22 -12.68 11.12
N ARG A 9 -8.01 -12.53 12.20
CA ARG A 9 -8.81 -11.31 12.40
C ARG A 9 -7.92 -10.09 12.61
N GLU A 10 -6.92 -10.18 13.48
CA GLU A 10 -5.96 -9.09 13.72
C GLU A 10 -5.29 -8.61 12.42
N TYR A 11 -4.95 -9.54 11.53
CA TYR A 11 -4.36 -9.19 10.24
C TYR A 11 -5.38 -8.56 9.28
N LEU A 12 -6.61 -9.07 9.22
CA LEU A 12 -7.68 -8.46 8.43
C LEU A 12 -8.02 -7.05 8.93
N ASP A 13 -8.12 -6.87 10.25
CA ASP A 13 -8.34 -5.55 10.86
C ASP A 13 -7.20 -4.57 10.53
N TYR A 14 -5.96 -5.05 10.44
CA TYR A 14 -4.82 -4.25 9.99
C TYR A 14 -4.96 -3.85 8.52
N ILE A 15 -5.30 -4.78 7.62
CA ILE A 15 -5.51 -4.49 6.19
C ILE A 15 -6.62 -3.45 6.03
N GLU A 16 -7.74 -3.61 6.72
CA GLU A 16 -8.87 -2.69 6.67
C GLU A 16 -8.48 -1.28 7.13
N ARG A 17 -7.81 -1.16 8.29
CA ARG A 17 -7.32 0.14 8.79
C ARG A 17 -6.34 0.80 7.83
N HIS A 18 -5.42 0.03 7.26
CA HIS A 18 -4.47 0.55 6.28
C HIS A 18 -5.21 1.09 5.05
N TYR A 19 -6.16 0.32 4.52
CA TYR A 19 -6.99 0.74 3.40
C TYR A 19 -7.74 2.05 3.72
N ASP A 20 -8.38 2.15 4.88
CA ASP A 20 -9.09 3.36 5.31
C ASP A 20 -8.14 4.56 5.44
N ASN A 21 -6.93 4.35 5.96
CA ASN A 21 -5.89 5.37 6.04
C ASN A 21 -5.44 5.84 4.65
N VAL A 22 -5.33 4.94 3.67
CA VAL A 22 -5.01 5.25 2.27
C VAL A 22 -6.11 6.12 1.65
N GLN A 23 -7.39 5.76 1.83
CA GLN A 23 -8.51 6.57 1.35
C GLN A 23 -8.52 7.97 1.99
N LYS A 24 -8.26 8.04 3.30
CA LYS A 24 -8.14 9.31 4.05
C LYS A 24 -6.98 10.16 3.55
N ALA A 25 -5.81 9.57 3.31
CA ALA A 25 -4.64 10.26 2.78
C ALA A 25 -4.92 10.86 1.39
N TRP A 26 -5.54 10.07 0.51
CA TRP A 26 -5.93 10.54 -0.82
C TRP A 26 -6.93 11.69 -0.77
N ALA A 27 -7.96 11.59 0.07
CA ALA A 27 -8.92 12.67 0.29
C ALA A 27 -8.23 13.94 0.83
N THR A 28 -7.25 13.80 1.71
CA THR A 28 -6.45 14.91 2.25
C THR A 28 -5.64 15.58 1.16
N ILE A 29 -4.93 14.84 0.30
CA ILE A 29 -4.16 15.39 -0.82
C ILE A 29 -5.09 16.18 -1.76
N ASN A 30 -6.22 15.60 -2.16
CA ASN A 30 -7.17 16.27 -3.05
C ASN A 30 -7.67 17.60 -2.45
N LYS A 31 -7.94 17.65 -1.15
CA LYS A 31 -8.42 18.85 -0.45
C LYS A 31 -7.31 19.89 -0.27
N GLU A 32 -6.19 19.49 0.32
CA GLU A 32 -5.13 20.43 0.72
C GLU A 32 -4.29 20.92 -0.46
N CYS A 33 -4.21 20.15 -1.54
CA CYS A 33 -3.47 20.49 -2.74
C CYS A 33 -4.35 21.10 -3.85
N ALA A 34 -5.66 21.25 -3.67
CA ALA A 34 -6.59 21.74 -4.69
C ALA A 34 -6.20 23.08 -5.32
N HIS A 35 -5.47 23.93 -4.58
CA HIS A 35 -4.97 25.23 -5.04
C HIS A 35 -3.57 25.16 -5.71
N LYS A 36 -2.96 24.00 -5.75
CA LYS A 36 -1.65 23.76 -6.37
C LYS A 36 -1.80 23.35 -7.83
N ASN A 37 -0.80 23.68 -8.63
CA ASN A 37 -0.79 23.35 -10.06
C ASN A 37 -0.10 22.00 -10.31
N PHE A 38 -0.58 20.93 -9.65
CA PHE A 38 -0.16 19.58 -9.93
C PHE A 38 -1.04 18.97 -11.03
N ARG A 39 -0.44 18.34 -12.03
CA ARG A 39 -1.16 17.77 -13.18
C ARG A 39 -2.30 16.85 -12.75
N PHE A 40 -2.07 15.94 -11.81
CA PHE A 40 -3.06 14.99 -11.34
C PHE A 40 -4.32 15.63 -10.70
N LEU A 41 -4.29 16.92 -10.39
CA LEU A 41 -5.44 17.65 -9.81
C LEU A 41 -6.33 18.32 -10.87
N TYR A 42 -5.85 18.49 -12.11
CA TYR A 42 -6.62 19.14 -13.18
C TYR A 42 -6.71 18.32 -14.48
N ASP A 43 -5.98 17.20 -14.57
CA ASP A 43 -6.08 16.25 -15.66
C ASP A 43 -6.97 15.07 -15.20
N ASP A 44 -8.23 15.08 -15.61
CA ASP A 44 -9.23 14.08 -15.21
C ASP A 44 -8.79 12.65 -15.55
N PHE A 45 -8.02 12.48 -16.61
CA PHE A 45 -7.50 11.16 -16.99
C PHE A 45 -6.46 10.66 -15.98
N VAL A 46 -5.47 11.50 -15.65
CA VAL A 46 -4.44 11.14 -14.64
C VAL A 46 -5.07 10.94 -13.27
N TRP A 47 -5.96 11.85 -12.87
CA TRP A 47 -6.69 11.71 -11.60
C TRP A 47 -7.47 10.41 -11.54
N GLY A 48 -8.15 10.05 -12.63
CA GLY A 48 -8.92 8.80 -12.73
C GLY A 48 -8.06 7.56 -12.54
N LEU A 49 -6.88 7.52 -13.15
CA LEU A 49 -5.93 6.41 -13.01
C LEU A 49 -5.39 6.28 -11.57
N ILE A 50 -4.99 7.41 -10.97
CA ILE A 50 -4.53 7.41 -9.56
C ILE A 50 -5.67 6.95 -8.65
N ASN A 51 -6.86 7.49 -8.82
CA ASN A 51 -8.01 7.15 -8.00
C ASN A 51 -8.39 5.66 -8.10
N GLU A 52 -8.25 5.05 -9.27
CA GLU A 52 -8.46 3.61 -9.44
C GLU A 52 -7.37 2.78 -8.72
N ASN A 53 -6.09 3.18 -8.82
CA ASN A 53 -5.02 2.53 -8.07
C ASN A 53 -5.24 2.63 -6.55
N ILE A 54 -5.62 3.82 -6.07
CA ILE A 54 -5.93 4.05 -4.64
C ILE A 54 -7.08 3.17 -4.15
N LYS A 55 -8.13 2.97 -4.96
CA LYS A 55 -9.25 2.07 -4.62
C LYS A 55 -8.82 0.60 -4.55
N ASN A 56 -7.84 0.21 -5.34
CA ASN A 56 -7.33 -1.15 -5.40
C ASN A 56 -6.00 -1.32 -4.64
N HIS A 57 -5.59 -0.30 -3.87
CA HIS A 57 -4.34 -0.28 -3.15
C HIS A 57 -4.15 -1.55 -2.31
N ASP A 58 -3.03 -2.21 -2.50
CA ASP A 58 -2.64 -3.40 -1.75
C ASP A 58 -3.61 -4.59 -1.82
N LEU A 59 -4.52 -4.62 -2.80
CA LEU A 59 -5.49 -5.71 -2.96
C LEU A 59 -4.80 -7.08 -3.08
N SER A 60 -3.57 -7.12 -3.57
CA SER A 60 -2.75 -8.34 -3.67
C SER A 60 -2.48 -8.99 -2.30
N LYS A 61 -2.53 -8.22 -1.19
CA LYS A 61 -2.41 -8.75 0.19
C LYS A 61 -3.47 -9.81 0.53
N LEU A 62 -4.59 -9.83 -0.19
CA LEU A 62 -5.63 -10.84 -0.04
C LEU A 62 -5.40 -12.09 -0.90
N SER A 63 -4.36 -12.12 -1.71
CA SER A 63 -3.99 -13.27 -2.54
C SER A 63 -3.41 -14.42 -1.72
N SER A 64 -3.44 -15.62 -2.30
CA SER A 64 -2.82 -16.80 -1.69
C SER A 64 -1.29 -16.70 -1.58
N GLN A 65 -0.67 -15.86 -2.39
CA GLN A 65 0.78 -15.63 -2.42
C GLN A 65 1.25 -14.71 -1.29
N GLU A 66 0.36 -13.87 -0.72
CA GLU A 66 0.73 -12.88 0.28
C GLU A 66 0.05 -13.08 1.63
N PHE A 67 -1.24 -13.37 1.63
CA PHE A 67 -2.08 -13.31 2.84
C PHE A 67 -1.54 -14.15 4.00
N THR A 68 -1.29 -15.44 3.77
CA THR A 68 -0.83 -16.35 4.83
C THR A 68 0.58 -16.00 5.27
N GLN A 69 1.46 -15.66 4.35
CA GLN A 69 2.87 -15.34 4.58
C GLN A 69 3.01 -14.07 5.43
N TYR A 70 2.31 -13.00 5.06
CA TYR A 70 2.29 -11.76 5.83
C TYR A 70 1.64 -11.95 7.20
N ARG A 71 0.48 -12.61 7.26
CA ARG A 71 -0.18 -12.89 8.53
C ARG A 71 0.74 -13.68 9.46
N GLN A 72 1.38 -14.74 8.98
CA GLN A 72 2.27 -15.57 9.81
C GLN A 72 3.52 -14.83 10.26
N PHE A 73 4.04 -13.93 9.43
CA PHE A 73 5.26 -13.16 9.77
C PHE A 73 4.98 -12.02 10.75
N PHE A 74 3.94 -11.23 10.52
CA PHE A 74 3.62 -10.04 11.32
C PHE A 74 2.69 -10.34 12.50
N PHE A 75 1.81 -11.32 12.36
CA PHE A 75 0.81 -11.73 13.36
C PHE A 75 0.91 -13.24 13.63
N PRO A 76 2.06 -13.76 14.10
CA PRO A 76 2.22 -15.19 14.29
C PRO A 76 1.29 -15.70 15.39
N ALA A 77 0.67 -16.86 15.17
CA ALA A 77 -0.05 -17.60 16.20
C ALA A 77 0.95 -18.37 17.10
N GLU A 78 0.46 -18.81 18.25
CA GLU A 78 1.25 -19.63 19.16
C GLU A 78 1.79 -20.89 18.46
N GLY A 79 3.12 -21.10 18.55
CA GLY A 79 3.83 -22.20 17.91
C GLY A 79 4.17 -21.98 16.43
N GLU A 80 3.73 -20.90 15.81
CA GLU A 80 4.18 -20.57 14.45
C GLU A 80 5.56 -19.92 14.46
N VAL A 81 6.39 -20.33 13.50
CA VAL A 81 7.73 -19.76 13.30
C VAL A 81 7.70 -18.79 12.13
N LYS A 82 8.30 -17.61 12.32
CA LYS A 82 8.48 -16.63 11.23
C LYS A 82 9.41 -17.19 10.17
N ASN A 83 8.93 -17.31 8.96
CA ASN A 83 9.71 -17.77 7.80
C ASN A 83 10.08 -16.58 6.92
N LYS A 84 11.36 -16.21 6.93
CA LYS A 84 11.86 -15.06 6.17
C LYS A 84 11.87 -15.30 4.67
N GLU A 85 12.06 -16.52 4.21
CA GLU A 85 12.05 -16.85 2.78
C GLU A 85 10.64 -16.71 2.20
N LEU A 86 9.63 -17.22 2.90
CA LEU A 86 8.24 -17.05 2.51
C LEU A 86 7.81 -15.57 2.56
N MET A 87 8.28 -14.82 3.56
CA MET A 87 8.04 -13.39 3.63
C MET A 87 8.67 -12.65 2.46
N ASN A 88 9.91 -12.96 2.08
CA ASN A 88 10.58 -12.34 0.94
C ASN A 88 9.87 -12.68 -0.38
N ALA A 89 9.39 -13.91 -0.54
CA ALA A 89 8.62 -14.28 -1.73
C ALA A 89 7.29 -13.51 -1.81
N ALA A 90 6.59 -13.37 -0.68
CA ALA A 90 5.37 -12.55 -0.59
C ALA A 90 5.66 -11.07 -0.90
N TRP A 91 6.76 -10.53 -0.39
CA TRP A 91 7.19 -9.16 -0.67
C TRP A 91 7.50 -8.94 -2.16
N SER A 92 8.22 -9.89 -2.80
CA SER A 92 8.48 -9.81 -4.24
C SER A 92 7.19 -9.80 -5.05
N HIS A 93 6.27 -10.74 -4.73
CA HIS A 93 4.95 -10.78 -5.38
C HIS A 93 4.16 -9.47 -5.15
N HIS A 94 4.21 -8.93 -3.94
CA HIS A 94 3.57 -7.68 -3.59
C HIS A 94 4.08 -6.51 -4.43
N CYS A 95 5.39 -6.34 -4.54
CA CYS A 95 6.01 -5.29 -5.35
C CYS A 95 5.73 -5.46 -6.86
N ASP A 96 5.63 -6.69 -7.34
CA ASP A 96 5.29 -6.96 -8.75
C ASP A 96 3.83 -6.58 -9.09
N ASN A 97 2.95 -6.56 -8.10
CA ASN A 97 1.54 -6.21 -8.25
C ASN A 97 1.19 -4.79 -7.79
N ASN A 98 2.08 -4.13 -7.03
CA ASN A 98 1.86 -2.80 -6.46
C ASN A 98 3.05 -1.89 -6.78
N HIS A 99 2.97 -1.20 -7.91
CA HIS A 99 4.09 -0.44 -8.47
C HIS A 99 4.42 0.85 -7.71
N HIS A 100 3.67 1.20 -6.67
CA HIS A 100 4.00 2.34 -5.79
C HIS A 100 5.22 2.08 -4.91
N HIS A 101 5.69 0.83 -4.78
CA HIS A 101 6.87 0.51 -3.96
C HIS A 101 8.17 0.90 -4.68
N TRP A 102 8.78 2.02 -4.28
CA TRP A 102 9.99 2.61 -4.88
C TRP A 102 11.19 1.66 -4.91
N GLN A 103 11.26 0.67 -4.00
CA GLN A 103 12.33 -0.31 -3.92
C GLN A 103 12.46 -1.16 -5.20
N ASN A 104 11.38 -1.30 -5.96
CA ASN A 104 11.33 -2.07 -7.20
C ASN A 104 11.25 -1.18 -8.45
N TRP A 105 11.40 0.13 -8.31
CA TRP A 105 11.35 1.03 -9.46
C TRP A 105 12.52 0.81 -10.40
N THR A 106 12.21 0.69 -11.67
CA THR A 106 13.19 0.55 -12.77
C THR A 106 13.05 1.70 -13.74
N ALA A 107 14.10 1.95 -14.54
CA ALA A 107 14.05 2.97 -15.57
C ALA A 107 12.91 2.76 -16.59
N THR A 108 12.51 1.51 -16.81
CA THR A 108 11.44 1.17 -17.75
C THR A 108 10.07 1.63 -17.26
N GLN A 109 9.79 1.53 -15.94
CA GLN A 109 8.54 1.99 -15.33
C GLN A 109 8.38 3.51 -15.42
N PHE A 110 9.49 4.25 -15.47
CA PHE A 110 9.53 5.70 -15.60
C PHE A 110 9.72 6.20 -17.04
N ALA A 111 9.74 5.30 -18.02
CA ALA A 111 9.79 5.69 -19.44
C ALA A 111 8.52 6.43 -19.88
N ASP A 112 7.37 6.11 -19.25
CA ASP A 112 6.12 6.83 -19.43
C ASP A 112 5.91 7.82 -18.27
N PRO A 113 5.80 9.13 -18.56
CA PRO A 113 5.64 10.15 -17.53
C PRO A 113 4.32 10.06 -16.73
N TYR A 114 3.27 9.44 -17.29
CA TYR A 114 2.03 9.21 -16.59
C TYR A 114 2.19 8.13 -15.51
N SER A 115 2.83 7.02 -15.87
CA SER A 115 3.12 5.93 -14.92
C SER A 115 3.98 6.41 -13.76
N ALA A 116 5.02 7.21 -14.04
CA ALA A 116 5.88 7.79 -13.00
C ALA A 116 5.08 8.64 -12.01
N GLU A 117 4.19 9.51 -12.50
CA GLU A 117 3.37 10.37 -11.65
C GLU A 117 2.37 9.56 -10.81
N ILE A 118 1.70 8.57 -11.42
CA ILE A 118 0.74 7.70 -10.75
C ILE A 118 1.41 6.94 -9.59
N TYR A 119 2.53 6.28 -9.85
CA TYR A 119 3.23 5.49 -8.83
C TYR A 119 3.81 6.36 -7.72
N LEU A 120 4.33 7.55 -8.05
CA LEU A 120 4.84 8.48 -7.05
C LEU A 120 3.72 9.00 -6.13
N VAL A 121 2.59 9.39 -6.69
CA VAL A 121 1.46 9.90 -5.90
C VAL A 121 0.92 8.80 -5.00
N GLU A 122 0.75 7.58 -5.50
CA GLU A 122 0.30 6.43 -4.71
C GLU A 122 1.30 6.10 -3.59
N ASN A 123 2.61 6.14 -3.86
CA ASN A 123 3.64 5.94 -2.84
C ASN A 123 3.57 6.99 -1.72
N ILE A 124 3.36 8.27 -2.06
CA ILE A 124 3.18 9.33 -1.06
C ILE A 124 1.92 9.10 -0.24
N VAL A 125 0.82 8.70 -0.87
CA VAL A 125 -0.44 8.36 -0.19
C VAL A 125 -0.23 7.21 0.80
N ASP A 126 0.48 6.16 0.40
CA ASP A 126 0.83 5.03 1.27
C ASP A 126 1.67 5.48 2.47
N TRP A 127 2.70 6.28 2.26
CA TRP A 127 3.51 6.82 3.37
C TRP A 127 2.70 7.69 4.33
N MET A 128 1.75 8.49 3.82
CA MET A 128 0.84 9.23 4.67
C MET A 128 -0.08 8.30 5.48
N ALA A 129 -0.57 7.22 4.86
CA ALA A 129 -1.39 6.22 5.52
C ALA A 129 -0.63 5.50 6.63
N MET A 130 0.64 5.15 6.40
CA MET A 130 1.52 4.57 7.42
C MET A 130 1.80 5.56 8.55
N GLY A 131 1.97 6.86 8.24
CA GLY A 131 2.07 7.91 9.25
C GLY A 131 0.83 7.99 10.15
N TYR A 132 -0.37 7.80 9.61
CA TYR A 132 -1.60 7.72 10.43
C TYR A 132 -1.63 6.49 11.33
N GLU A 133 -1.09 5.36 10.89
CA GLU A 133 -1.02 4.13 11.70
C GLU A 133 -0.04 4.26 12.87
N PHE A 134 1.11 4.90 12.65
CA PHE A 134 2.20 4.98 13.64
C PHE A 134 2.29 6.32 14.38
N GLY A 135 1.51 7.32 13.97
CA GLY A 135 1.50 8.64 14.60
C GLY A 135 2.67 9.54 14.21
N ASP A 136 3.28 9.30 13.05
CA ASP A 136 4.34 10.09 12.46
C ASP A 136 3.89 10.75 11.12
N THR A 137 4.84 11.29 10.36
CA THR A 137 4.56 11.91 9.07
C THR A 137 5.16 11.11 7.92
N ALA A 138 4.65 11.28 6.70
CA ALA A 138 5.20 10.67 5.49
C ALA A 138 6.69 11.01 5.26
N LYS A 139 7.18 12.12 5.83
CA LYS A 139 8.59 12.52 5.77
C LYS A 139 9.47 11.71 6.72
N GLU A 140 8.89 11.27 7.84
CA GLU A 140 9.59 10.53 8.90
C GLU A 140 9.55 9.03 8.64
N TYR A 141 8.54 8.56 7.90
CA TYR A 141 8.39 7.19 7.47
C TYR A 141 9.34 6.85 6.31
#